data_f59ff06f1807ac5be64ffbdcf8a49b50
#
_entry.id   f59ff06f1807ac5be64ffbdcf8a49b50
#
_cell.length_a   1.000
_cell.length_b   1.000
_cell.length_c   1.000
_cell.angle_alpha   90.00
_cell.angle_beta   90.00
_cell.angle_gamma   90.00
#
_symmetry.space_group_name_H-M   'P 1'
#
loop_
_entity.id
_entity.type
_entity.pdbx_description
1 polymer ?
#
loop_
_entity_poly.entity_id
_entity_poly.type
_entity_poly.pdbx_seq_one_letter_code
_entity_poly.pdbx_strand_id
1 'polypeptide(L)'
;NITLVIATVITGYLAEVDWHLPFIVYLLPIISIFLSSYLREASGTTKKISESNRTSAIVAGKQSDTGDFINRKRLVQLMAFYGLCTYLVIIVSFNLPFLMEEYHFSSGNSGIMISLFFLAIMTPGLFLNQIIGWWKQRTEFYSLLCIAVGLGLIILSRSEWWIGSGCLFAGFGYGVIQPVVYDKTTRTASSRKVTLALAFVMAMNYLAILLCPFIIDWAGFIFRVHTQQFAFIFNLVVTVLAAGWAYWKRNSFVFSGNTEE
;
A
#
# COMPACT_ATOMS: atom_id res chain seq x y z
N ASN A 1 0.25 -9.21 4.86
CA ASN A 1 -1.12 -8.74 4.57
C ASN A 1 -2.22 -9.74 4.97
N ILE A 2 -2.04 -11.08 4.87
CA ILE A 2 -3.04 -12.08 5.30
C ILE A 2 -3.45 -11.84 6.76
N THR A 3 -2.49 -11.59 7.63
CA THR A 3 -2.74 -11.27 9.05
C THR A 3 -3.65 -10.06 9.21
N LEU A 4 -3.46 -9.01 8.39
CA LEU A 4 -4.31 -7.82 8.41
C LEU A 4 -5.73 -8.13 7.96
N VAL A 5 -5.91 -8.97 6.93
CA VAL A 5 -7.22 -9.41 6.45
C VAL A 5 -8.02 -10.09 7.57
N ILE A 6 -7.38 -11.00 8.31
CA ILE A 6 -8.02 -11.73 9.40
C ILE A 6 -8.23 -10.81 10.62
N ALA A 7 -7.20 -10.05 10.99
CA ALA A 7 -7.23 -9.19 12.16
C ALA A 7 -8.32 -8.11 12.07
N THR A 8 -8.51 -7.48 10.91
CA THR A 8 -9.54 -6.43 10.74
C THR A 8 -10.97 -6.97 10.88
N VAL A 9 -11.24 -8.19 10.40
CA VAL A 9 -12.54 -8.83 10.62
C VAL A 9 -12.75 -9.11 12.11
N ILE A 10 -11.77 -9.74 12.75
CA ILE A 10 -11.87 -10.09 14.18
C ILE A 10 -12.05 -8.82 15.03
N THR A 11 -11.23 -7.79 14.80
CA THR A 11 -11.32 -6.53 15.55
C THR A 11 -12.64 -5.81 15.33
N GLY A 12 -13.20 -5.85 14.11
CA GLY A 12 -14.50 -5.27 13.81
C GLY A 12 -15.62 -5.90 14.63
N TYR A 13 -15.70 -7.23 14.67
CA TYR A 13 -16.70 -7.94 15.48
C TYR A 13 -16.48 -7.82 16.99
N LEU A 14 -15.22 -7.82 17.45
CA LEU A 14 -14.91 -7.60 18.87
C LEU A 14 -15.34 -6.20 19.32
N ALA A 15 -15.19 -5.19 18.48
CA ALA A 15 -15.60 -3.83 18.78
C ALA A 15 -17.12 -3.66 18.92
N GLU A 16 -17.92 -4.54 18.30
CA GLU A 16 -19.39 -4.55 18.49
C GLU A 16 -19.78 -5.01 19.89
N VAL A 17 -19.02 -5.92 20.49
CA VAL A 17 -19.29 -6.45 21.82
C VAL A 17 -18.82 -5.49 22.91
N ASP A 18 -17.55 -5.05 22.81
CA ASP A 18 -16.95 -4.08 23.71
C ASP A 18 -15.75 -3.41 23.01
N TRP A 19 -15.67 -2.09 23.07
CA TRP A 19 -14.61 -1.31 22.45
C TRP A 19 -13.20 -1.60 22.98
N HIS A 20 -13.08 -2.25 24.15
CA HIS A 20 -11.79 -2.69 24.69
C HIS A 20 -11.29 -4.02 24.11
N LEU A 21 -12.19 -4.89 23.63
CA LEU A 21 -11.83 -6.21 23.15
C LEU A 21 -10.87 -6.21 21.94
N PRO A 22 -10.93 -5.27 21.00
CA PRO A 22 -9.94 -5.16 19.91
C PRO A 22 -8.49 -5.07 20.40
N PHE A 23 -8.24 -4.51 21.59
CA PHE A 23 -6.90 -4.43 22.16
C PHE A 23 -6.28 -5.80 22.47
N ILE A 24 -7.09 -6.85 22.63
CA ILE A 24 -6.61 -8.22 22.83
C ILE A 24 -5.81 -8.69 21.61
N VAL A 25 -6.15 -8.22 20.41
CA VAL A 25 -5.44 -8.56 19.17
C VAL A 25 -3.98 -8.08 19.22
N TYR A 26 -3.69 -6.98 19.93
CA TYR A 26 -2.32 -6.51 20.14
C TYR A 26 -1.48 -7.43 21.03
N LEU A 27 -2.08 -8.42 21.71
CA LEU A 27 -1.36 -9.44 22.46
C LEU A 27 -0.85 -10.59 21.57
N LEU A 28 -1.31 -10.70 20.32
CA LEU A 28 -0.85 -11.74 19.37
C LEU A 28 0.69 -11.76 19.16
N PRO A 29 1.42 -10.63 19.11
CA PRO A 29 2.87 -10.63 19.05
C PRO A 29 3.54 -11.34 20.24
N ILE A 30 2.93 -11.35 21.41
CA ILE A 30 3.44 -12.06 22.61
C ILE A 30 3.48 -13.56 22.33
N ILE A 31 2.45 -14.10 21.66
CA ILE A 31 2.41 -15.52 21.25
C ILE A 31 3.56 -15.81 20.29
N SER A 32 3.83 -14.89 19.35
CA SER A 32 4.96 -15.04 18.41
C SER A 32 6.32 -15.03 19.11
N ILE A 33 6.49 -14.20 20.16
CA ILE A 33 7.71 -14.19 20.98
C ILE A 33 7.84 -15.51 21.73
N PHE A 34 6.75 -16.01 22.30
CA PHE A 34 6.74 -17.32 22.96
C PHE A 34 7.10 -18.45 21.99
N LEU A 35 6.47 -18.50 20.80
CA LEU A 35 6.80 -19.50 19.80
C LEU A 35 8.25 -19.40 19.33
N SER A 36 8.78 -18.18 19.16
CA SER A 36 10.17 -17.98 18.74
C SER A 36 11.19 -18.52 19.76
N SER A 37 10.84 -18.53 21.05
CA SER A 37 11.70 -19.10 22.11
C SER A 37 11.81 -20.64 22.02
N TYR A 38 10.83 -21.30 21.38
CA TYR A 38 10.88 -22.75 21.12
C TYR A 38 11.61 -23.08 19.81
N LEU A 39 11.85 -22.11 18.93
CA LEU A 39 12.67 -22.30 17.74
C LEU A 39 14.14 -22.37 18.17
N ARG A 40 14.59 -23.61 18.39
CA ARG A 40 15.99 -23.90 18.65
C ARG A 40 16.80 -23.45 17.43
N GLU A 41 17.78 -22.57 17.63
CA GLU A 41 18.71 -22.18 16.57
C GLU A 41 19.31 -23.47 15.94
N ALA A 42 18.94 -23.76 14.73
CA ALA A 42 19.60 -24.78 13.92
C ALA A 42 20.99 -24.22 13.54
N SER A 43 21.93 -24.40 14.47
CA SER A 43 23.34 -24.05 14.31
C SER A 43 23.93 -24.83 13.12
N GLY A 44 23.74 -24.35 11.91
CA GLY A 44 24.26 -25.00 10.69
C GLY A 44 23.60 -24.54 9.40
N THR A 45 22.38 -23.98 9.46
CA THR A 45 21.61 -23.64 8.25
C THR A 45 21.83 -22.21 7.78
N THR A 46 22.40 -21.35 8.64
CA THR A 46 22.61 -19.92 8.33
C THR A 46 23.54 -19.70 7.13
N LYS A 47 24.51 -20.60 6.90
CA LYS A 47 25.37 -20.55 5.70
C LYS A 47 24.62 -20.89 4.41
N LYS A 48 23.72 -21.89 4.44
CA LYS A 48 22.96 -22.32 3.25
C LYS A 48 21.84 -21.34 2.87
N ILE A 49 21.17 -20.71 3.86
CA ILE A 49 20.14 -19.68 3.60
C ILE A 49 20.77 -18.39 3.06
N SER A 50 21.98 -18.03 3.54
CA SER A 50 22.73 -16.90 2.99
C SER A 50 23.18 -17.16 1.55
N GLU A 51 23.52 -18.40 1.20
CA GLU A 51 23.85 -18.79 -0.18
C GLU A 51 22.60 -18.90 -1.07
N SER A 52 21.48 -19.43 -0.57
CA SER A 52 20.21 -19.50 -1.31
C SER A 52 19.65 -18.10 -1.60
N ASN A 53 19.71 -17.19 -0.65
CA ASN A 53 19.30 -15.79 -0.86
C ASN A 53 20.31 -15.04 -1.77
N ARG A 54 21.59 -15.40 -1.75
CA ARG A 54 22.57 -14.91 -2.72
C ARG A 54 22.30 -15.46 -4.13
N THR A 55 21.93 -16.72 -4.25
CA THR A 55 21.61 -17.35 -5.54
C THR A 55 20.34 -16.76 -6.15
N SER A 56 19.32 -16.47 -5.34
CA SER A 56 18.10 -15.76 -5.80
C SER A 56 18.39 -14.30 -6.19
N ALA A 57 19.32 -13.64 -5.50
CA ALA A 57 19.81 -12.31 -5.87
C ALA A 57 20.73 -12.33 -7.11
N ILE A 58 21.46 -13.43 -7.35
CA ILE A 58 22.37 -13.60 -8.49
C ILE A 58 21.59 -13.95 -9.77
N VAL A 59 20.45 -14.63 -9.68
CA VAL A 59 19.56 -14.90 -10.82
C VAL A 59 18.82 -13.63 -11.25
N ALA A 60 18.65 -12.65 -10.35
CA ALA A 60 18.02 -11.35 -10.65
C ALA A 60 18.98 -10.30 -11.27
N GLY A 61 20.26 -10.58 -11.46
CA GLY A 61 21.15 -9.53 -11.95
C GLY A 61 22.56 -9.95 -12.27
N LYS A 62 22.77 -10.44 -13.47
CA LYS A 62 24.06 -10.31 -14.14
C LYS A 62 24.17 -8.87 -14.65
N GLN A 63 24.30 -7.93 -13.72
CA GLN A 63 24.63 -6.54 -14.05
C GLN A 63 26.08 -6.28 -13.63
N SER A 64 26.88 -5.94 -14.63
CA SER A 64 28.30 -5.60 -14.56
C SER A 64 28.62 -4.73 -13.36
N ASP A 65 29.76 -5.02 -12.77
CA ASP A 65 30.41 -4.35 -11.63
C ASP A 65 30.77 -2.88 -11.99
N THR A 66 29.76 -2.04 -12.09
CA THR A 66 29.89 -0.59 -12.25
C THR A 66 29.53 0.06 -10.92
N GLY A 67 30.57 0.34 -10.12
CA GLY A 67 30.57 1.32 -9.03
C GLY A 67 29.41 1.31 -8.04
N ASP A 68 29.71 1.71 -6.84
CA ASP A 68 28.77 1.83 -5.71
C ASP A 68 27.92 3.10 -5.87
N PHE A 69 26.84 3.06 -6.68
CA PHE A 69 26.02 4.24 -6.99
C PHE A 69 24.58 4.13 -6.51
N ILE A 70 23.96 5.27 -6.23
CA ILE A 70 22.52 5.47 -6.08
C ILE A 70 22.12 6.67 -6.93
N ASN A 71 21.17 6.49 -7.83
CA ASN A 71 20.61 7.60 -8.56
C ASN A 71 19.61 8.36 -7.65
N ARG A 72 20.13 9.33 -6.89
CA ARG A 72 19.37 10.07 -5.87
C ARG A 72 18.12 10.74 -6.45
N LYS A 73 18.21 11.31 -7.66
CA LYS A 73 17.07 11.99 -8.28
C LYS A 73 15.92 11.02 -8.57
N ARG A 74 16.22 9.88 -9.19
CA ARG A 74 15.22 8.84 -9.48
C ARG A 74 14.64 8.24 -8.20
N LEU A 75 15.47 7.98 -7.19
CA LEU A 75 15.05 7.46 -5.91
C LEU A 75 14.08 8.41 -5.19
N VAL A 76 14.41 9.71 -5.09
CA VAL A 76 13.52 10.73 -4.46
C VAL A 76 12.18 10.84 -5.21
N GLN A 77 12.19 10.77 -6.53
CA GLN A 77 10.96 10.78 -7.32
C GLN A 77 10.07 9.56 -7.01
N LEU A 78 10.67 8.36 -6.91
CA LEU A 78 9.93 7.14 -6.53
C LEU A 78 9.41 7.22 -5.10
N MET A 79 10.21 7.71 -4.16
CA MET A 79 9.79 7.93 -2.77
C MET A 79 8.59 8.87 -2.69
N ALA A 80 8.65 10.01 -3.39
CA ALA A 80 7.56 10.98 -3.40
C ALA A 80 6.29 10.40 -4.03
N PHE A 81 6.42 9.69 -5.16
CA PHE A 81 5.28 9.05 -5.82
C PHE A 81 4.67 7.96 -4.94
N TYR A 82 5.50 7.07 -4.38
CA TYR A 82 5.01 5.98 -3.52
C TYR A 82 4.37 6.50 -2.23
N GLY A 83 4.99 7.51 -1.59
CA GLY A 83 4.41 8.17 -0.42
C GLY A 83 3.06 8.81 -0.73
N LEU A 84 2.93 9.48 -1.89
CA LEU A 84 1.65 10.03 -2.34
C LEU A 84 0.61 8.92 -2.54
N CYS A 85 0.93 7.84 -3.25
CA CYS A 85 -0.01 6.73 -3.47
C CYS A 85 -0.43 6.07 -2.16
N THR A 86 0.51 5.89 -1.21
CA THR A 86 0.19 5.36 0.12
C THR A 86 -0.75 6.29 0.86
N TYR A 87 -0.47 7.60 0.88
CA TYR A 87 -1.33 8.60 1.50
C TYR A 87 -2.75 8.57 0.95
N LEU A 88 -2.91 8.48 -0.39
CA LEU A 88 -4.22 8.47 -1.03
C LEU A 88 -5.07 7.26 -0.67
N VAL A 89 -4.44 6.12 -0.41
CA VAL A 89 -5.13 4.84 -0.20
C VAL A 89 -5.32 4.51 1.27
N ILE A 90 -4.40 4.93 2.14
CA ILE A 90 -4.48 4.61 3.58
C ILE A 90 -5.69 5.28 4.26
N ILE A 91 -6.27 6.31 3.64
CA ILE A 91 -7.52 6.95 4.07
C ILE A 91 -8.65 5.93 4.24
N VAL A 92 -8.69 4.89 3.39
CA VAL A 92 -9.68 3.82 3.48
C VAL A 92 -9.56 3.12 4.83
N SER A 93 -8.34 2.79 5.26
CA SER A 93 -8.14 2.11 6.55
C SER A 93 -8.43 2.98 7.76
N PHE A 94 -8.19 4.29 7.68
CA PHE A 94 -8.33 5.20 8.83
C PHE A 94 -9.73 5.81 8.95
N ASN A 95 -10.31 6.24 7.83
CA ASN A 95 -11.56 7.00 7.87
C ASN A 95 -12.80 6.19 7.48
N LEU A 96 -12.64 5.00 6.86
CA LEU A 96 -13.79 4.18 6.49
C LEU A 96 -14.64 3.74 7.69
N PRO A 97 -14.07 3.31 8.84
CA PRO A 97 -14.89 2.96 10.00
C PRO A 97 -15.79 4.11 10.46
N PHE A 98 -15.24 5.33 10.53
CA PHE A 98 -15.97 6.52 10.94
C PHE A 98 -17.05 6.92 9.90
N LEU A 99 -16.76 6.76 8.61
CA LEU A 99 -17.74 6.99 7.55
C LEU A 99 -18.90 5.98 7.64
N MET A 100 -18.59 4.72 7.90
CA MET A 100 -19.61 3.68 8.03
C MET A 100 -20.45 3.87 9.30
N GLU A 101 -19.84 4.33 10.40
CA GLU A 101 -20.55 4.71 11.62
C GLU A 101 -21.49 5.89 11.36
N GLU A 102 -21.05 6.93 10.62
CA GLU A 102 -21.91 8.05 10.19
C GLU A 102 -23.12 7.57 9.36
N TYR A 103 -22.97 6.47 8.62
CA TYR A 103 -24.06 5.83 7.86
C TYR A 103 -24.86 4.80 8.67
N HIS A 104 -24.60 4.67 9.97
CA HIS A 104 -25.25 3.71 10.88
C HIS A 104 -24.99 2.23 10.54
N PHE A 105 -23.85 1.91 9.93
CA PHE A 105 -23.39 0.54 9.77
C PHE A 105 -22.66 0.04 11.01
N SER A 106 -22.66 -1.28 11.23
CA SER A 106 -21.98 -1.89 12.35
C SER A 106 -20.45 -1.87 12.19
N SER A 107 -19.72 -1.93 13.31
CA SER A 107 -18.26 -2.03 13.32
C SER A 107 -17.75 -3.31 12.65
N GLY A 108 -18.49 -4.42 12.73
CA GLY A 108 -18.19 -5.67 12.05
C GLY A 108 -18.20 -5.50 10.54
N ASN A 109 -19.20 -4.80 10.00
CA ASN A 109 -19.26 -4.49 8.58
C ASN A 109 -18.08 -3.65 8.11
N SER A 110 -17.66 -2.65 8.90
CA SER A 110 -16.48 -1.86 8.58
C SER A 110 -15.19 -2.71 8.59
N GLY A 111 -15.06 -3.64 9.52
CA GLY A 111 -13.97 -4.61 9.57
C GLY A 111 -13.92 -5.50 8.33
N ILE A 112 -15.06 -5.97 7.84
CA ILE A 112 -15.17 -6.74 6.59
C ILE A 112 -14.73 -5.89 5.39
N MET A 113 -15.19 -4.64 5.27
CA MET A 113 -14.81 -3.75 4.16
C MET A 113 -13.32 -3.46 4.12
N ILE A 114 -12.69 -3.21 5.29
CA ILE A 114 -11.24 -3.04 5.39
C ILE A 114 -10.50 -4.34 5.05
N SER A 115 -11.05 -5.48 5.45
CA SER A 115 -10.52 -6.79 5.08
C SER A 115 -10.52 -7.00 3.56
N LEU A 116 -11.62 -6.67 2.88
CA LEU A 116 -11.72 -6.70 1.42
C LEU A 116 -10.69 -5.79 0.75
N PHE A 117 -10.45 -4.60 1.32
CA PHE A 117 -9.42 -3.69 0.86
C PHE A 117 -8.02 -4.32 0.94
N PHE A 118 -7.63 -4.92 2.08
CA PHE A 118 -6.33 -5.59 2.21
C PHE A 118 -6.21 -6.84 1.35
N LEU A 119 -7.30 -7.59 1.17
CA LEU A 119 -7.36 -8.73 0.25
C LEU A 119 -7.11 -8.27 -1.20
N ALA A 120 -7.75 -7.17 -1.61
CA ALA A 120 -7.56 -6.60 -2.93
C ALA A 120 -6.13 -6.11 -3.18
N ILE A 121 -5.43 -5.59 -2.16
CA ILE A 121 -3.99 -5.24 -2.25
C ILE A 121 -3.13 -6.47 -2.56
N MET A 122 -3.51 -7.65 -2.07
CA MET A 122 -2.73 -8.87 -2.30
C MET A 122 -2.96 -9.47 -3.69
N THR A 123 -4.17 -9.33 -4.23
CA THR A 123 -4.59 -9.98 -5.48
C THR A 123 -3.67 -9.68 -6.67
N PRO A 124 -3.24 -8.43 -6.94
CA PRO A 124 -2.35 -8.13 -8.06
C PRO A 124 -1.01 -8.86 -7.99
N GLY A 125 -0.52 -9.18 -6.80
CA GLY A 125 0.74 -9.90 -6.63
C GLY A 125 0.74 -11.29 -7.29
N LEU A 126 -0.42 -11.92 -7.45
CA LEU A 126 -0.56 -13.22 -8.10
C LEU A 126 -0.52 -13.13 -9.64
N PHE A 127 -0.95 -12.00 -10.20
CA PHE A 127 -1.13 -11.81 -11.65
C PHE A 127 -0.34 -10.60 -12.19
N LEU A 128 0.67 -10.14 -11.45
CA LEU A 128 1.37 -8.88 -11.74
C LEU A 128 1.93 -8.83 -13.18
N ASN A 129 2.56 -9.90 -13.63
CA ASN A 129 3.14 -9.97 -14.98
C ASN A 129 2.08 -9.83 -16.08
N GLN A 130 0.90 -10.40 -15.87
CA GLN A 130 -0.22 -10.29 -16.80
C GLN A 130 -0.78 -8.87 -16.83
N ILE A 131 -0.95 -8.26 -15.65
CA ILE A 131 -1.44 -6.89 -15.50
C ILE A 131 -0.48 -5.89 -16.16
N ILE A 132 0.82 -6.01 -15.91
CA ILE A 132 1.84 -5.17 -16.55
C ILE A 132 1.86 -5.39 -18.07
N GLY A 133 1.71 -6.65 -18.52
CA GLY A 133 1.62 -6.97 -19.95
C GLY A 133 0.43 -6.32 -20.66
N TRP A 134 -0.71 -6.19 -19.99
CA TRP A 134 -1.92 -5.55 -20.51
C TRP A 134 -1.85 -4.02 -20.45
N TRP A 135 -1.39 -3.47 -19.32
CA TRP A 135 -1.35 -2.01 -19.09
C TRP A 135 -0.11 -1.35 -19.68
N LYS A 136 0.94 -2.14 -19.94
CA LYS A 136 2.20 -1.68 -20.59
C LYS A 136 2.74 -0.40 -19.92
N GLN A 137 2.96 0.65 -20.74
CA GLN A 137 3.53 1.93 -20.31
C GLN A 137 2.59 2.80 -19.45
N ARG A 138 1.37 2.36 -19.15
CA ARG A 138 0.36 3.15 -18.43
C ARG A 138 -0.07 2.51 -17.11
N THR A 139 0.75 1.62 -16.58
CA THR A 139 0.41 0.85 -15.37
C THR A 139 0.10 1.77 -14.21
N GLU A 140 0.90 2.80 -13.96
CA GLU A 140 0.71 3.75 -12.86
C GLU A 140 -0.55 4.59 -13.05
N PHE A 141 -0.84 5.01 -14.29
CA PHE A 141 -2.06 5.76 -14.61
C PHE A 141 -3.31 4.92 -14.35
N TYR A 142 -3.37 3.69 -14.87
CA TYR A 142 -4.53 2.81 -14.64
C TYR A 142 -4.68 2.42 -13.17
N SER A 143 -3.58 2.25 -12.45
CA SER A 143 -3.61 2.00 -11.01
C SER A 143 -4.21 3.18 -10.25
N LEU A 144 -3.79 4.42 -10.55
CA LEU A 144 -4.38 5.63 -9.95
C LEU A 144 -5.85 5.81 -10.36
N LEU A 145 -6.20 5.45 -11.58
CA LEU A 145 -7.60 5.46 -12.03
C LEU A 145 -8.44 4.46 -11.24
N CYS A 146 -7.94 3.24 -11.00
CA CYS A 146 -8.61 2.26 -10.12
C CYS A 146 -8.82 2.83 -8.70
N ILE A 147 -7.80 3.50 -8.13
CA ILE A 147 -7.93 4.14 -6.82
C ILE A 147 -9.00 5.24 -6.86
N ALA A 148 -9.00 6.10 -7.89
CA ALA A 148 -10.00 7.16 -8.03
C ALA A 148 -11.42 6.60 -8.15
N VAL A 149 -11.62 5.56 -8.98
CA VAL A 149 -12.91 4.86 -9.10
C VAL A 149 -13.32 4.27 -7.75
N GLY A 150 -12.38 3.62 -7.03
CA GLY A 150 -12.64 3.05 -5.70
C GLY A 150 -13.10 4.10 -4.70
N LEU A 151 -12.39 5.22 -4.59
CA LEU A 151 -12.77 6.34 -3.70
C LEU A 151 -14.11 6.96 -4.13
N GLY A 152 -14.35 7.10 -5.44
CA GLY A 152 -15.61 7.59 -5.99
C GLY A 152 -16.80 6.70 -5.61
N LEU A 153 -16.67 5.38 -5.69
CA LEU A 153 -17.71 4.42 -5.31
C LEU A 153 -18.02 4.49 -3.82
N ILE A 154 -17.01 4.68 -2.96
CA ILE A 154 -17.20 4.85 -1.51
C ILE A 154 -18.04 6.10 -1.20
N ILE A 155 -17.82 7.19 -1.94
CA ILE A 155 -18.51 8.47 -1.72
C ILE A 155 -19.94 8.44 -2.27
N LEU A 156 -20.14 7.77 -3.42
CA LEU A 156 -21.35 7.90 -4.24
C LEU A 156 -22.58 7.23 -3.62
N SER A 157 -22.37 6.20 -2.80
CA SER A 157 -23.48 5.39 -2.29
C SER A 157 -23.31 5.04 -0.81
N ARG A 158 -24.45 5.06 -0.09
CA ARG A 158 -24.55 4.58 1.30
C ARG A 158 -24.91 3.09 1.38
N SER A 159 -24.56 2.30 0.37
CA SER A 159 -24.79 0.86 0.33
C SER A 159 -23.50 0.10 0.57
N GLU A 160 -23.57 -0.93 1.41
CA GLU A 160 -22.42 -1.80 1.73
C GLU A 160 -21.76 -2.39 0.47
N TRP A 161 -22.56 -2.80 -0.51
CA TRP A 161 -22.06 -3.39 -1.76
C TRP A 161 -21.19 -2.41 -2.57
N TRP A 162 -21.58 -1.15 -2.62
CA TRP A 162 -20.83 -0.11 -3.31
C TRP A 162 -19.57 0.27 -2.55
N ILE A 163 -19.65 0.38 -1.23
CA ILE A 163 -18.49 0.63 -0.37
C ILE A 163 -17.49 -0.51 -0.50
N GLY A 164 -17.93 -1.77 -0.42
CA GLY A 164 -17.09 -2.95 -0.59
C GLY A 164 -16.43 -3.00 -1.97
N SER A 165 -17.18 -2.71 -3.03
CA SER A 165 -16.64 -2.61 -4.39
C SER A 165 -15.59 -1.49 -4.47
N GLY A 166 -15.84 -0.34 -3.84
CA GLY A 166 -14.87 0.76 -3.76
C GLY A 166 -13.57 0.36 -3.06
N CYS A 167 -13.67 -0.38 -1.95
CA CYS A 167 -12.52 -0.93 -1.24
C CYS A 167 -11.71 -1.89 -2.12
N LEU A 168 -12.38 -2.75 -2.90
CA LEU A 168 -11.72 -3.67 -3.83
C LEU A 168 -10.97 -2.90 -4.92
N PHE A 169 -11.60 -1.91 -5.56
CA PHE A 169 -10.95 -1.11 -6.61
C PHE A 169 -9.76 -0.30 -6.07
N ALA A 170 -9.91 0.37 -4.92
CA ALA A 170 -8.84 1.14 -4.31
C ALA A 170 -7.66 0.24 -3.90
N GLY A 171 -7.94 -0.90 -3.25
CA GLY A 171 -6.94 -1.87 -2.85
C GLY A 171 -6.21 -2.49 -4.05
N PHE A 172 -6.94 -2.88 -5.09
CA PHE A 172 -6.36 -3.43 -6.31
C PHE A 172 -5.40 -2.43 -6.99
N GLY A 173 -5.82 -1.17 -7.14
CA GLY A 173 -4.96 -0.13 -7.73
C GLY A 173 -3.65 0.03 -6.97
N TYR A 174 -3.69 0.11 -5.64
CA TYR A 174 -2.49 0.20 -4.81
C TYR A 174 -1.64 -1.06 -4.83
N GLY A 175 -2.28 -2.23 -4.85
CA GLY A 175 -1.62 -3.53 -4.92
C GLY A 175 -0.78 -3.72 -6.18
N VAL A 176 -1.10 -3.02 -7.28
CA VAL A 176 -0.25 -2.98 -8.49
C VAL A 176 0.91 -2.00 -8.33
N ILE A 177 0.69 -0.81 -7.74
CA ILE A 177 1.73 0.22 -7.59
C ILE A 177 2.88 -0.26 -6.72
N GLN A 178 2.59 -0.93 -5.62
CA GLN A 178 3.59 -1.33 -4.62
C GLN A 178 4.73 -2.17 -5.21
N PRO A 179 4.48 -3.32 -5.87
CA PRO A 179 5.56 -4.12 -6.44
C PRO A 179 6.26 -3.43 -7.62
N VAL A 180 5.54 -2.63 -8.41
CA VAL A 180 6.14 -1.86 -9.52
C VAL A 180 7.14 -0.82 -8.99
N VAL A 181 6.81 -0.11 -7.90
CA VAL A 181 7.73 0.83 -7.28
C VAL A 181 8.95 0.11 -6.70
N TYR A 182 8.76 -1.05 -6.08
CA TYR A 182 9.88 -1.82 -5.54
C TYR A 182 10.81 -2.31 -6.66
N ASP A 183 10.28 -2.82 -7.77
CA ASP A 183 11.09 -3.23 -8.93
C ASP A 183 11.86 -2.03 -9.50
N LYS A 184 11.21 -0.89 -9.74
CA LYS A 184 11.87 0.34 -10.19
C LYS A 184 12.95 0.82 -9.19
N THR A 185 12.72 0.66 -7.89
CA THR A 185 13.69 1.05 -6.86
C THR A 185 14.96 0.21 -6.96
N THR A 186 14.85 -1.09 -7.21
CA THR A 186 16.03 -1.97 -7.37
C THR A 186 16.92 -1.54 -8.54
N ARG A 187 16.35 -0.94 -9.56
CA ARG A 187 17.06 -0.42 -10.75
C ARG A 187 17.73 0.95 -10.53
N THR A 188 17.43 1.63 -9.41
CA THR A 188 18.03 2.96 -9.11
C THR A 188 19.32 2.88 -8.34
N ALA A 189 19.72 1.70 -7.86
CA ALA A 189 20.88 1.49 -7.01
C ALA A 189 21.68 0.27 -7.44
N SER A 190 22.99 0.30 -7.16
CA SER A 190 23.86 -0.87 -7.33
C SER A 190 23.45 -2.00 -6.39
N SER A 191 23.78 -3.26 -6.70
CA SER A 191 23.44 -4.45 -5.91
C SER A 191 23.79 -4.33 -4.43
N ARG A 192 24.86 -3.59 -4.08
CA ARG A 192 25.27 -3.35 -2.69
C ARG A 192 24.35 -2.37 -1.95
N LYS A 193 23.70 -1.43 -2.66
CA LYS A 193 22.88 -0.35 -2.08
C LYS A 193 21.37 -0.53 -2.31
N VAL A 194 20.94 -1.58 -2.98
CA VAL A 194 19.52 -1.88 -3.23
C VAL A 194 18.72 -1.94 -1.92
N THR A 195 19.25 -2.65 -0.91
CA THR A 195 18.58 -2.76 0.40
C THR A 195 18.39 -1.39 1.05
N LEU A 196 19.39 -0.51 0.95
CA LEU A 196 19.29 0.85 1.47
C LEU A 196 18.27 1.69 0.70
N ALA A 197 18.24 1.58 -0.64
CA ALA A 197 17.24 2.27 -1.47
C ALA A 197 15.82 1.82 -1.14
N LEU A 198 15.59 0.51 -0.99
CA LEU A 198 14.30 -0.04 -0.56
C LEU A 198 13.91 0.42 0.85
N ALA A 199 14.88 0.49 1.78
CA ALA A 199 14.62 0.99 3.13
C ALA A 199 14.14 2.45 3.11
N PHE A 200 14.72 3.32 2.28
CA PHE A 200 14.25 4.70 2.11
C PHE A 200 12.83 4.78 1.54
N VAL A 201 12.50 3.95 0.54
CA VAL A 201 11.15 3.90 -0.03
C VAL A 201 10.15 3.43 1.01
N MET A 202 10.49 2.39 1.81
CA MET A 202 9.64 1.92 2.92
C MET A 202 9.50 2.96 4.03
N ALA A 203 10.57 3.67 4.39
CA ALA A 203 10.50 4.76 5.36
C ALA A 203 9.53 5.86 4.90
N MET A 204 9.56 6.22 3.62
CA MET A 204 8.61 7.19 3.06
C MET A 204 7.16 6.69 3.09
N ASN A 205 6.95 5.38 2.88
CA ASN A 205 5.64 4.76 3.03
C ASN A 205 5.09 4.93 4.46
N TYR A 206 5.89 4.60 5.48
CA TYR A 206 5.48 4.76 6.88
C TYR A 206 5.29 6.22 7.27
N LEU A 207 6.12 7.12 6.73
CA LEU A 207 5.94 8.56 6.92
C LEU A 207 4.62 9.05 6.33
N ALA A 208 4.23 8.58 5.15
CA ALA A 208 2.95 8.91 4.53
C ALA A 208 1.76 8.41 5.36
N ILE A 209 1.86 7.20 5.92
CA ILE A 209 0.86 6.64 6.85
C ILE A 209 0.73 7.52 8.09
N LEU A 210 1.85 7.89 8.70
CA LEU A 210 1.88 8.74 9.91
C LEU A 210 1.29 10.13 9.66
N LEU A 211 1.58 10.74 8.50
CA LEU A 211 1.15 12.09 8.18
C LEU A 211 -0.31 12.16 7.70
N CYS A 212 -0.90 11.03 7.27
CA CYS A 212 -2.23 11.01 6.68
C CYS A 212 -3.30 11.69 7.55
N PRO A 213 -3.51 11.35 8.83
CA PRO A 213 -4.52 11.99 9.67
C PRO A 213 -4.26 13.49 9.83
N PHE A 214 -3.01 13.89 10.04
CA PHE A 214 -2.67 15.31 10.21
C PHE A 214 -2.96 16.15 8.96
N ILE A 215 -2.70 15.60 7.76
CA ILE A 215 -2.98 16.30 6.49
C ILE A 215 -4.48 16.48 6.32
N ILE A 216 -5.28 15.46 6.66
CA ILE A 216 -6.73 15.52 6.53
C ILE A 216 -7.35 16.47 7.54
N ASP A 217 -6.90 16.45 8.79
CA ASP A 217 -7.38 17.36 9.82
C ASP A 217 -7.03 18.81 9.45
N TRP A 218 -5.81 19.05 8.96
CA TRP A 218 -5.38 20.36 8.51
C TRP A 218 -6.19 20.86 7.29
N ALA A 219 -6.46 19.97 6.31
CA ALA A 219 -7.32 20.28 5.19
C ALA A 219 -8.75 20.60 5.66
N GLY A 220 -9.32 19.80 6.55
CA GLY A 220 -10.63 20.01 7.15
C GLY A 220 -10.72 21.37 7.86
N PHE A 221 -9.67 21.75 8.59
CA PHE A 221 -9.58 23.05 9.24
C PHE A 221 -9.60 24.23 8.24
N ILE A 222 -8.80 24.13 7.14
CA ILE A 222 -8.75 25.16 6.10
C ILE A 222 -10.09 25.32 5.40
N PHE A 223 -10.71 24.21 5.00
CA PHE A 223 -11.99 24.21 4.27
C PHE A 223 -13.19 24.34 5.19
N ARG A 224 -12.99 24.36 6.52
CA ARG A 224 -14.06 24.42 7.56
C ARG A 224 -15.10 23.30 7.40
N VAL A 225 -14.68 22.13 7.01
CA VAL A 225 -15.54 20.95 6.81
C VAL A 225 -15.04 19.83 7.72
N HIS A 226 -15.97 19.27 8.52
CA HIS A 226 -15.66 18.25 9.53
C HIS A 226 -16.40 16.93 9.28
N THR A 227 -16.90 16.70 8.06
CA THR A 227 -17.57 15.44 7.70
C THR A 227 -16.55 14.38 7.29
N GLN A 228 -16.82 13.12 7.60
CA GLN A 228 -15.95 12.01 7.19
C GLN A 228 -15.88 11.87 5.65
N GLN A 229 -16.96 12.20 4.95
CA GLN A 229 -16.99 12.24 3.49
C GLN A 229 -15.97 13.21 2.89
N PHE A 230 -15.68 14.34 3.56
CA PHE A 230 -14.73 15.33 3.08
C PHE A 230 -13.34 14.70 2.87
N ALA A 231 -12.90 13.85 3.78
CA ALA A 231 -11.61 13.17 3.68
C ALA A 231 -11.51 12.34 2.38
N PHE A 232 -12.57 11.63 2.02
CA PHE A 232 -12.62 10.84 0.78
C PHE A 232 -12.72 11.72 -0.47
N ILE A 233 -13.52 12.79 -0.44
CA ILE A 233 -13.65 13.75 -1.56
C ILE A 233 -12.31 14.43 -1.82
N PHE A 234 -11.64 14.92 -0.78
CA PHE A 234 -10.34 15.56 -0.89
C PHE A 234 -9.31 14.62 -1.52
N ASN A 235 -9.23 13.37 -1.04
CA ASN A 235 -8.31 12.37 -1.60
C ASN A 235 -8.69 11.96 -3.03
N LEU A 236 -9.98 11.91 -3.36
CA LEU A 236 -10.42 11.67 -4.73
C LEU A 236 -9.90 12.75 -5.68
N VAL A 237 -10.06 14.04 -5.31
CA VAL A 237 -9.57 15.15 -6.11
C VAL A 237 -8.06 15.06 -6.30
N VAL A 238 -7.30 14.82 -5.22
CA VAL A 238 -5.84 14.66 -5.29
C VAL A 238 -5.46 13.46 -6.16
N THR A 239 -6.20 12.34 -6.08
CA THR A 239 -5.96 11.15 -6.91
C THR A 239 -6.19 11.43 -8.39
N VAL A 240 -7.26 12.14 -8.74
CA VAL A 240 -7.56 12.53 -10.13
C VAL A 240 -6.47 13.47 -10.67
N LEU A 241 -6.01 14.43 -9.87
CA LEU A 241 -4.89 15.32 -10.25
C LEU A 241 -3.58 14.52 -10.43
N ALA A 242 -3.29 13.57 -9.54
CA ALA A 242 -2.14 12.69 -9.65
C ALA A 242 -2.21 11.79 -10.90
N ALA A 243 -3.40 11.26 -11.22
CA ALA A 243 -3.62 10.47 -12.44
C ALA A 243 -3.43 11.32 -13.70
N GLY A 244 -3.96 12.54 -13.73
CA GLY A 244 -3.75 13.49 -14.81
C GLY A 244 -2.27 13.83 -15.00
N TRP A 245 -1.55 14.04 -13.89
CA TRP A 245 -0.11 14.29 -13.93
C TRP A 245 0.68 13.07 -14.43
N ALA A 246 0.32 11.86 -13.99
CA ALA A 246 0.92 10.61 -14.46
C ALA A 246 0.68 10.42 -15.97
N TYR A 247 -0.52 10.74 -16.47
CA TYR A 247 -0.83 10.70 -17.88
C TYR A 247 0.01 11.70 -18.71
N TRP A 248 0.18 12.91 -18.21
CA TRP A 248 0.97 13.94 -18.90
C TRP A 248 2.46 13.62 -18.92
N LYS A 249 3.01 13.17 -17.77
CA LYS A 249 4.43 12.80 -17.62
C LYS A 249 4.75 11.33 -17.88
N ARG A 250 3.97 10.66 -18.72
CA ARG A 250 4.10 9.23 -19.05
C ARG A 250 5.50 8.78 -19.50
N ASN A 251 6.31 9.68 -20.08
CA ASN A 251 7.67 9.40 -20.55
C ASN A 251 8.74 9.59 -19.45
N SER A 252 8.36 9.96 -18.22
CA SER A 252 9.33 10.07 -17.14
C SER A 252 9.63 8.69 -16.53
N PHE A 253 10.81 8.51 -15.94
CA PHE A 253 11.24 7.26 -15.33
C PHE A 253 10.21 6.67 -14.36
N VAL A 254 9.49 7.50 -13.59
CA VAL A 254 8.47 7.07 -12.63
C VAL A 254 7.26 6.45 -13.35
N PHE A 255 6.86 7.01 -14.50
CA PHE A 255 5.62 6.66 -15.21
C PHE A 255 5.86 5.89 -16.51
N SER A 256 7.12 5.72 -16.96
CA SER A 256 7.43 4.87 -18.10
C SER A 256 7.33 3.40 -17.69
N GLY A 257 6.60 2.61 -18.44
CA GLY A 257 6.62 1.17 -18.31
C GLY A 257 8.03 0.62 -18.58
N ASN A 258 8.28 -0.62 -18.22
CA ASN A 258 9.57 -1.32 -18.29
C ASN A 258 10.17 -1.48 -19.72
N THR A 259 10.23 -0.44 -20.51
CA THR A 259 10.80 -0.44 -21.85
C THR A 259 12.07 0.42 -21.89
N GLU A 260 13.06 0.06 -21.09
CA GLU A 260 14.46 0.32 -21.41
C GLU A 260 15.19 -1.00 -21.17
N GLU A 261 15.32 -1.78 -22.24
CA GLU A 261 16.39 -2.74 -22.43
C GLU A 261 17.74 -1.99 -22.53
#